data_5d82fb4cd4a8e80a62d0afde08586427
#
_entry.id   5d82fb4cd4a8e80a62d0afde08586427
#
_cell.length_a   1.000
_cell.length_b   1.000
_cell.length_c   1.000
_cell.angle_alpha   90.00
_cell.angle_beta   90.00
_cell.angle_gamma   90.00
#
_symmetry.space_group_name_H-M   'P 1'
#
loop_
_entity.id
_entity.type
_entity.pdbx_description
1 polymer ?
#
loop_
_entity_poly.entity_id
_entity_poly.type
_entity_poly.pdbx_seq_one_letter_code
_entity_poly.pdbx_strand_id
1 'polypeptide(L)'
;VVGYRKHFRIPASGKKQKVFIEFEGVRQAGDFYLNGQYLGKHENGVMAAGFDLTPYIKEGDNVLAVRTDNDWMYREKSTNSKFQWNDRNFNANYGGLPKNVFLYVTDEVYQTLPLYSNLKTTGVYIYAKDIDVKGRTATIHAESEVKNDSREPRQFSYQVVLLDADGKQVKSFEGEKVTL
;
A
#
# COMPACT_ATOMS: atom_id res chain seq x y z
N VAL A 1 21.12 0.56 -12.29
CA VAL A 1 19.77 0.08 -12.68
C VAL A 1 19.69 -1.41 -12.44
N VAL A 2 18.63 -1.89 -11.78
CA VAL A 2 18.37 -3.31 -11.52
C VAL A 2 16.94 -3.66 -11.94
N GLY A 3 16.76 -4.85 -12.53
CA GLY A 3 15.45 -5.38 -12.91
C GLY A 3 15.03 -6.55 -12.04
N TYR A 4 13.78 -6.52 -11.60
CA TYR A 4 13.14 -7.60 -10.86
C TYR A 4 12.01 -8.20 -11.70
N ARG A 5 11.82 -9.52 -11.63
CA ARG A 5 10.71 -10.22 -12.27
C ARG A 5 10.14 -11.26 -11.32
N LYS A 6 8.83 -11.28 -11.18
CA LYS A 6 8.09 -12.24 -10.35
C LYS A 6 6.89 -12.78 -11.09
N HIS A 7 6.78 -14.11 -11.16
CA HIS A 7 5.59 -14.81 -11.61
C HIS A 7 4.70 -15.09 -10.41
N PHE A 8 3.39 -14.91 -10.57
CA PHE A 8 2.42 -15.20 -9.53
C PHE A 8 1.04 -15.51 -10.13
N ARG A 9 0.20 -16.15 -9.32
CA ARG A 9 -1.19 -16.46 -9.67
C ARG A 9 -2.12 -15.91 -8.62
N ILE A 10 -3.27 -15.41 -9.03
CA ILE A 10 -4.36 -15.04 -8.14
C ILE A 10 -5.25 -16.27 -7.94
N PRO A 11 -5.64 -16.60 -6.71
CA PRO A 11 -6.61 -17.66 -6.46
C PRO A 11 -7.90 -17.38 -7.24
N ALA A 12 -8.38 -18.39 -7.96
CA ALA A 12 -9.68 -18.29 -8.61
C ALA A 12 -10.77 -18.14 -7.54
N SER A 13 -11.51 -17.05 -7.60
CA SER A 13 -12.73 -16.91 -6.84
C SER A 13 -13.86 -16.75 -7.85
N GLY A 14 -14.99 -17.38 -7.63
CA GLY A 14 -16.18 -17.22 -8.48
C GLY A 14 -16.80 -15.82 -8.40
N LYS A 15 -16.15 -14.85 -7.75
CA LYS A 15 -16.59 -13.48 -7.54
C LYS A 15 -15.61 -12.50 -8.17
N LYS A 16 -16.11 -11.32 -8.52
CA LYS A 16 -15.26 -10.19 -8.90
C LYS A 16 -14.37 -9.79 -7.72
N GLN A 17 -13.10 -9.61 -7.99
CA GLN A 17 -12.10 -9.26 -7.00
C GLN A 17 -11.37 -7.99 -7.43
N LYS A 18 -10.93 -7.22 -6.43
CA LYS A 18 -9.96 -6.15 -6.59
C LYS A 18 -8.59 -6.67 -6.21
N VAL A 19 -7.58 -6.28 -6.97
CA VAL A 19 -6.20 -6.70 -6.74
C VAL A 19 -5.31 -5.48 -6.68
N PHE A 20 -4.61 -5.31 -5.57
CA PHE A 20 -3.66 -4.22 -5.36
C PHE A 20 -2.29 -4.77 -5.03
N ILE A 21 -1.26 -4.02 -5.40
CA ILE A 21 0.11 -4.29 -4.97
C ILE A 21 0.65 -3.09 -4.20
N GLU A 22 1.38 -3.37 -3.14
CA GLU A 22 2.09 -2.39 -2.34
C GLU A 22 3.57 -2.76 -2.23
N PHE A 23 4.42 -1.80 -2.48
CA PHE A 23 5.85 -1.85 -2.22
C PHE A 23 6.15 -0.92 -1.04
N GLU A 24 6.54 -1.44 0.09
CA GLU A 24 6.87 -0.63 1.28
C GLU A 24 8.10 0.26 1.09
N GLY A 25 8.89 -0.03 0.07
CA GLY A 25 10.03 0.81 -0.30
C GLY A 25 10.62 0.40 -1.65
N VAL A 26 10.90 1.39 -2.48
CA VAL A 26 11.56 1.24 -3.78
C VAL A 26 12.64 2.31 -3.87
N ARG A 27 13.89 1.91 -4.01
CA ARG A 27 14.97 2.88 -3.94
C ARG A 27 15.81 2.90 -5.22
N GLN A 28 15.96 4.11 -5.82
CA GLN A 28 15.30 5.36 -5.49
C GLN A 28 14.09 5.64 -6.38
N ALA A 29 14.15 5.24 -7.63
CA ALA A 29 13.07 5.32 -8.58
C ALA A 29 12.71 3.92 -9.07
N GLY A 30 11.44 3.68 -9.34
CA GLY A 30 10.93 2.44 -9.91
C GLY A 30 9.98 2.69 -11.06
N ASP A 31 10.15 1.93 -12.14
CA ASP A 31 9.16 1.76 -13.20
C ASP A 31 8.52 0.38 -13.05
N PHE A 32 7.20 0.32 -13.06
CA PHE A 32 6.43 -0.88 -12.75
C PHE A 32 5.62 -1.36 -13.94
N TYR A 33 5.60 -2.66 -14.15
CA TYR A 33 4.91 -3.30 -15.27
C TYR A 33 4.20 -4.57 -14.80
N LEU A 34 2.99 -4.80 -15.28
CA LEU A 34 2.28 -6.06 -15.12
C LEU A 34 1.89 -6.61 -16.49
N ASN A 35 2.27 -7.86 -16.78
CA ASN A 35 1.97 -8.52 -18.05
C ASN A 35 2.41 -7.71 -19.28
N GLY A 36 3.49 -6.93 -19.16
CA GLY A 36 4.00 -6.03 -20.20
C GLY A 36 3.32 -4.65 -20.24
N GLN A 37 2.26 -4.43 -19.46
CA GLN A 37 1.60 -3.13 -19.37
C GLN A 37 2.29 -2.25 -18.31
N TYR A 38 2.55 -1.00 -18.65
CA TYR A 38 3.15 -0.02 -17.74
C TYR A 38 2.11 0.45 -16.72
N LEU A 39 2.41 0.27 -15.43
CA LEU A 39 1.54 0.68 -14.33
C LEU A 39 1.82 2.12 -13.88
N GLY A 40 3.09 2.51 -13.91
CA GLY A 40 3.49 3.83 -13.44
C GLY A 40 4.93 3.89 -12.95
N LYS A 41 5.32 5.07 -12.48
CA LYS A 41 6.61 5.38 -11.88
C LYS A 41 6.43 5.87 -10.44
N HIS A 42 7.38 5.51 -9.59
CA HIS A 42 7.53 6.06 -8.25
C HIS A 42 8.94 6.59 -8.06
N GLU A 43 9.04 7.85 -7.65
CA GLU A 43 10.31 8.57 -7.47
C GLU A 43 10.45 9.07 -6.04
N ASN A 44 10.56 8.14 -5.09
CA ASN A 44 10.76 8.45 -3.68
C ASN A 44 11.43 7.26 -3.00
N GLY A 45 12.63 7.46 -2.44
CA GLY A 45 13.40 6.38 -1.87
C GLY A 45 12.91 5.85 -0.52
N VAL A 46 11.87 6.42 0.08
CA VAL A 46 11.46 6.16 1.48
C VAL A 46 9.99 5.77 1.61
N MET A 47 9.11 6.36 0.81
CA MET A 47 7.67 6.13 0.88
C MET A 47 7.26 4.85 0.17
N ALA A 48 6.15 4.27 0.62
CA ALA A 48 5.49 3.17 -0.07
C ALA A 48 4.92 3.62 -1.42
N ALA A 49 4.92 2.68 -2.36
CA ALA A 49 4.28 2.82 -3.68
C ALA A 49 3.24 1.71 -3.87
N GLY A 50 2.16 1.98 -4.56
CA GLY A 50 1.18 0.95 -4.85
C GLY A 50 0.34 1.22 -6.10
N PHE A 51 -0.23 0.15 -6.64
CA PHE A 51 -0.98 0.19 -7.89
C PHE A 51 -2.21 -0.72 -7.81
N ASP A 52 -3.30 -0.28 -8.45
CA ASP A 52 -4.44 -1.13 -8.76
C ASP A 52 -4.09 -2.03 -9.96
N LEU A 53 -3.95 -3.32 -9.71
CA LEU A 53 -3.65 -4.32 -10.71
C LEU A 53 -4.90 -4.88 -11.40
N THR A 54 -6.09 -4.60 -10.86
CA THR A 54 -7.35 -5.19 -11.31
C THR A 54 -7.56 -5.13 -12.83
N PRO A 55 -7.26 -3.99 -13.51
CA PRO A 55 -7.46 -3.90 -14.96
C PRO A 55 -6.46 -4.73 -15.79
N TYR A 56 -5.36 -5.19 -15.18
CA TYR A 56 -4.21 -5.81 -15.88
C TYR A 56 -4.02 -7.28 -15.52
N ILE A 57 -4.70 -7.75 -14.47
CA ILE A 57 -4.66 -9.15 -14.03
C ILE A 57 -5.37 -10.03 -15.07
N LYS A 58 -4.77 -11.17 -15.35
CA LYS A 58 -5.34 -12.22 -16.18
C LYS A 58 -5.45 -13.53 -15.39
N GLU A 59 -6.27 -14.42 -15.87
CA GLU A 59 -6.35 -15.77 -15.35
C GLU A 59 -5.01 -16.50 -15.56
N GLY A 60 -4.61 -17.33 -14.59
CA GLY A 60 -3.36 -18.08 -14.63
C GLY A 60 -2.13 -17.28 -14.22
N ASP A 61 -1.08 -17.39 -14.99
CA ASP A 61 0.23 -16.81 -14.67
C ASP A 61 0.29 -15.31 -15.01
N ASN A 62 0.67 -14.52 -14.03
CA ASN A 62 0.90 -13.08 -14.17
C ASN A 62 2.38 -12.76 -13.91
N VAL A 63 2.91 -11.83 -14.66
CA VAL A 63 4.32 -11.43 -14.58
C VAL A 63 4.41 -9.97 -14.16
N LEU A 64 4.88 -9.75 -12.94
CA LEU A 64 5.28 -8.43 -12.46
C LEU A 64 6.74 -8.18 -12.83
N ALA A 65 7.03 -7.01 -13.38
CA ALA A 65 8.38 -6.55 -13.60
C ALA A 65 8.57 -5.16 -13.00
N VAL A 66 9.71 -4.97 -12.32
CA VAL A 66 10.09 -3.68 -11.71
C VAL A 66 11.50 -3.35 -12.15
N ARG A 67 11.68 -2.17 -12.73
CA ARG A 67 12.99 -1.60 -13.04
C ARG A 67 13.29 -0.55 -11.97
N THR A 68 14.35 -0.73 -11.21
CA THR A 68 14.78 0.26 -10.20
C THR A 68 16.04 1.00 -10.66
N ASP A 69 16.11 2.28 -10.32
CA ASP A 69 17.23 3.15 -10.63
C ASP A 69 17.66 3.91 -9.37
N ASN A 70 18.92 3.71 -8.97
CA ASN A 70 19.56 4.40 -7.85
C ASN A 70 20.89 5.05 -8.25
N ASP A 71 21.04 5.41 -9.52
CA ASP A 71 22.22 6.09 -10.00
C ASP A 71 22.47 7.42 -9.27
N TRP A 72 23.73 7.73 -8.99
CA TRP A 72 24.14 8.99 -8.36
C TRP A 72 23.74 10.23 -9.17
N MET A 73 23.61 10.07 -10.47
CA MET A 73 23.22 11.13 -11.40
C MET A 73 21.72 11.15 -11.66
N TYR A 74 20.94 10.22 -11.04
CA TYR A 74 19.52 10.18 -11.23
C TYR A 74 18.88 11.53 -10.82
N ARG A 75 18.04 12.05 -11.70
CA ARG A 75 17.23 13.24 -11.44
C ARG A 75 15.75 12.87 -11.46
N GLU A 76 15.04 13.34 -10.47
CA GLU A 76 13.60 13.19 -10.41
C GLU A 76 12.96 13.86 -11.62
N LYS A 77 12.01 13.17 -12.26
CA LYS A 77 11.41 13.61 -13.52
C LYS A 77 10.57 14.87 -13.37
N SER A 78 9.90 15.00 -12.21
CA SER A 78 9.00 16.13 -11.91
C SER A 78 9.73 17.43 -11.60
N THR A 79 10.86 17.36 -10.92
CA THR A 79 11.58 18.53 -10.39
C THR A 79 12.92 18.76 -11.07
N ASN A 80 13.43 17.78 -11.82
CA ASN A 80 14.80 17.74 -12.34
C ASN A 80 15.88 17.85 -11.26
N SER A 81 15.52 17.63 -10.02
CA SER A 81 16.44 17.68 -8.88
C SER A 81 17.07 16.32 -8.63
N LYS A 82 18.31 16.30 -8.14
CA LYS A 82 18.90 15.10 -7.58
C LYS A 82 18.24 14.77 -6.24
N PHE A 83 18.07 13.50 -5.95
CA PHE A 83 17.70 13.12 -4.60
C PHE A 83 18.84 13.50 -3.64
N GLN A 84 18.50 14.20 -2.56
CA GLN A 84 19.48 14.59 -1.53
C GLN A 84 20.19 13.40 -0.85
N TRP A 85 19.58 12.21 -0.91
CA TRP A 85 20.15 10.95 -0.41
C TRP A 85 21.23 10.35 -1.33
N ASN A 86 21.46 10.95 -2.49
CA ASN A 86 22.52 10.59 -3.43
C ASN A 86 23.79 11.40 -3.22
N ASP A 87 23.99 12.03 -2.08
CA ASP A 87 25.22 12.67 -1.74
C ASP A 87 26.30 11.62 -1.45
N ARG A 88 27.49 11.83 -1.99
CA ARG A 88 28.68 10.98 -1.74
C ARG A 88 29.03 10.85 -0.26
N ASN A 89 28.66 11.86 0.53
CA ASN A 89 28.91 11.89 1.97
C ASN A 89 27.86 11.08 2.77
N PHE A 90 26.79 10.65 2.13
CA PHE A 90 25.75 9.83 2.75
C PHE A 90 25.89 8.39 2.27
N ASN A 91 26.46 7.55 3.11
CA ASN A 91 26.83 6.15 2.80
C ASN A 91 25.68 5.20 2.49
N ALA A 92 24.46 5.67 2.40
CA ALA A 92 23.26 4.83 2.30
C ALA A 92 22.65 4.79 0.89
N ASN A 93 23.45 4.86 -0.17
CA ASN A 93 22.92 4.73 -1.54
C ASN A 93 22.70 3.25 -1.93
N TYR A 94 21.93 2.54 -1.12
CA TYR A 94 21.42 1.23 -1.49
C TYR A 94 20.27 1.36 -2.48
N GLY A 95 20.12 0.42 -3.39
CA GLY A 95 19.08 0.41 -4.41
C GLY A 95 18.18 -0.81 -4.32
N GLY A 96 17.17 -0.84 -5.16
CA GLY A 96 16.30 -1.99 -5.34
C GLY A 96 15.02 -1.96 -4.49
N LEU A 97 14.62 -3.13 -4.03
CA LEU A 97 13.42 -3.36 -3.20
C LEU A 97 13.85 -3.75 -1.77
N PRO A 98 14.16 -2.77 -0.90
CA PRO A 98 14.74 -3.03 0.41
C PRO A 98 13.74 -3.48 1.47
N LYS A 99 12.45 -3.46 1.17
CA LYS A 99 11.35 -3.83 2.07
C LYS A 99 10.40 -4.82 1.41
N ASN A 100 9.34 -5.17 2.14
CA ASN A 100 8.34 -6.13 1.66
C ASN A 100 7.53 -5.61 0.47
N VAL A 101 7.00 -6.57 -0.27
CA VAL A 101 6.01 -6.34 -1.34
C VAL A 101 4.79 -7.17 -1.01
N PHE A 102 3.63 -6.53 -0.89
CA PHE A 102 2.37 -7.18 -0.56
C PHE A 102 1.43 -7.17 -1.75
N LEU A 103 0.70 -8.26 -1.90
CA LEU A 103 -0.39 -8.40 -2.85
C LEU A 103 -1.69 -8.54 -2.05
N TYR A 104 -2.63 -7.64 -2.30
CA TYR A 104 -3.94 -7.64 -1.68
C TYR A 104 -4.98 -8.08 -2.68
N VAL A 105 -5.79 -9.05 -2.28
CA VAL A 105 -6.95 -9.52 -3.06
C VAL A 105 -8.18 -9.32 -2.20
N THR A 106 -9.10 -8.48 -2.64
CA THR A 106 -10.26 -8.07 -1.88
C THR A 106 -11.55 -8.25 -2.67
N ASP A 107 -12.69 -8.10 -2.01
CA ASP A 107 -14.00 -7.96 -2.67
C ASP A 107 -14.12 -6.56 -3.32
N GLU A 108 -15.23 -6.28 -4.01
CA GLU A 108 -15.54 -4.97 -4.61
C GLU A 108 -15.85 -3.89 -3.54
N VAL A 109 -16.23 -4.31 -2.33
CA VAL A 109 -16.29 -3.42 -1.15
C VAL A 109 -15.08 -3.72 -0.28
N TYR A 110 -14.22 -2.75 -0.11
CA TYR A 110 -12.95 -2.95 0.57
C TYR A 110 -12.47 -1.71 1.32
N GLN A 111 -11.70 -1.97 2.36
CA GLN A 111 -10.91 -0.95 3.05
C GLN A 111 -9.70 -0.57 2.19
N THR A 112 -9.50 0.71 1.94
CA THR A 112 -8.42 1.18 1.06
C THR A 112 -7.04 1.05 1.71
N LEU A 113 -6.00 1.10 0.89
CA LEU A 113 -4.61 1.14 1.37
C LEU A 113 -4.16 2.59 1.59
N PRO A 114 -3.28 2.86 2.56
CA PRO A 114 -2.77 4.21 2.84
C PRO A 114 -1.71 4.62 1.81
N LEU A 115 -2.08 4.66 0.53
CA LEU A 115 -1.21 4.91 -0.62
C LEU A 115 -1.64 6.18 -1.37
N TYR A 116 -1.69 7.30 -0.65
CA TYR A 116 -2.18 8.56 -1.19
C TYR A 116 -1.44 9.02 -2.46
N SER A 117 -0.11 8.84 -2.52
CA SER A 117 0.71 9.27 -3.66
C SER A 117 0.32 8.59 -4.98
N ASN A 118 -0.06 7.32 -4.95
CA ASN A 118 -0.36 6.52 -6.13
C ASN A 118 -1.85 6.29 -6.33
N LEU A 119 -2.56 5.88 -5.26
CA LEU A 119 -3.97 5.49 -5.34
C LEU A 119 -4.93 6.59 -4.89
N LYS A 120 -4.41 7.68 -4.31
CA LYS A 120 -5.20 8.77 -3.72
C LYS A 120 -6.14 8.29 -2.61
N THR A 121 -5.71 7.27 -1.88
CA THR A 121 -6.47 6.64 -0.80
C THR A 121 -5.78 6.84 0.54
N THR A 122 -6.57 6.98 1.61
CA THR A 122 -6.09 7.30 2.96
C THR A 122 -5.94 6.06 3.83
N GLY A 123 -6.64 4.97 3.49
CA GLY A 123 -6.55 3.72 4.23
C GLY A 123 -7.13 3.80 5.64
N VAL A 124 -6.42 3.19 6.57
CA VAL A 124 -6.75 3.20 8.00
C VAL A 124 -5.78 4.11 8.74
N TYR A 125 -6.32 4.96 9.59
CA TYR A 125 -5.54 5.81 10.47
C TYR A 125 -5.95 5.58 11.93
N ILE A 126 -5.01 5.16 12.77
CA ILE A 126 -5.25 4.85 14.18
C ILE A 126 -4.29 5.67 15.02
N TYR A 127 -4.83 6.36 16.03
CA TYR A 127 -4.02 7.14 16.96
C TYR A 127 -4.63 7.19 18.36
N ALA A 128 -3.78 7.44 19.35
CA ALA A 128 -4.19 7.67 20.74
C ALA A 128 -4.17 9.17 21.06
N LYS A 129 -5.16 9.62 21.81
CA LYS A 129 -5.22 10.96 22.40
C LYS A 129 -5.68 10.91 23.85
N ASP A 130 -5.71 12.03 24.54
CA ASP A 130 -6.10 12.16 25.95
C ASP A 130 -5.34 11.16 26.83
N ILE A 131 -4.03 11.09 26.60
CA ILE A 131 -3.15 10.12 27.28
C ILE A 131 -2.91 10.58 28.71
N ASP A 132 -3.41 9.80 29.71
CA ASP A 132 -3.08 9.94 31.12
C ASP A 132 -2.12 8.82 31.55
N VAL A 133 -0.85 9.18 31.69
CA VAL A 133 0.19 8.20 32.10
C VAL A 133 -0.01 7.74 33.54
N LYS A 134 -0.48 8.61 34.44
CA LYS A 134 -0.71 8.26 35.85
C LYS A 134 -1.94 7.39 36.01
N GLY A 135 -3.03 7.75 35.35
CA GLY A 135 -4.28 6.99 35.31
C GLY A 135 -4.23 5.76 34.41
N ARG A 136 -3.17 5.60 33.60
CA ARG A 136 -3.01 4.51 32.61
C ARG A 136 -4.19 4.41 31.65
N THR A 137 -4.64 5.55 31.16
CA THR A 137 -5.77 5.63 30.23
C THR A 137 -5.39 6.40 28.96
N ALA A 138 -6.07 6.07 27.87
CA ALA A 138 -6.01 6.81 26.61
C ALA A 138 -7.31 6.62 25.83
N THR A 139 -7.63 7.57 24.97
CA THR A 139 -8.71 7.43 23.98
C THR A 139 -8.10 6.99 22.64
N ILE A 140 -8.58 5.86 22.11
CA ILE A 140 -8.15 5.37 20.80
C ILE A 140 -9.14 5.84 19.74
N HIS A 141 -8.61 6.51 18.71
CA HIS A 141 -9.34 6.86 17.50
C HIS A 141 -8.94 5.95 16.36
N ALA A 142 -9.93 5.47 15.61
CA ALA A 142 -9.73 4.71 14.39
C ALA A 142 -10.59 5.30 13.29
N GLU A 143 -9.96 5.68 12.20
CA GLU A 143 -10.59 6.16 10.97
C GLU A 143 -10.28 5.19 9.84
N SER A 144 -11.23 4.94 8.96
CA SER A 144 -11.05 4.02 7.84
C SER A 144 -11.79 4.53 6.62
N GLU A 145 -11.07 4.54 5.50
CA GLU A 145 -11.67 4.78 4.18
C GLU A 145 -12.10 3.45 3.58
N VAL A 146 -13.38 3.35 3.20
CA VAL A 146 -13.95 2.18 2.51
C VAL A 146 -14.47 2.62 1.14
N LYS A 147 -14.19 1.82 0.12
CA LYS A 147 -14.71 2.01 -1.24
C LYS A 147 -15.65 0.90 -1.64
N ASN A 148 -16.67 1.27 -2.41
CA ASN A 148 -17.53 0.34 -3.12
C ASN A 148 -17.32 0.53 -4.63
N ASP A 149 -16.62 -0.40 -5.24
CA ASP A 149 -16.38 -0.43 -6.70
C ASP A 149 -17.40 -1.32 -7.43
N SER A 150 -18.44 -1.82 -6.71
CA SER A 150 -19.55 -2.53 -7.33
C SER A 150 -20.52 -1.54 -7.99
N ARG A 151 -21.43 -2.07 -8.82
CA ARG A 151 -22.49 -1.26 -9.45
C ARG A 151 -23.72 -1.06 -8.57
N GLU A 152 -23.78 -1.78 -7.45
CA GLU A 152 -24.95 -1.82 -6.56
C GLU A 152 -24.58 -1.20 -5.20
N PRO A 153 -25.52 -0.49 -4.56
CA PRO A 153 -25.34 -0.05 -3.19
C PRO A 153 -25.05 -1.26 -2.28
N ARG A 154 -24.06 -1.13 -1.42
CA ARG A 154 -23.65 -2.16 -0.47
C ARG A 154 -23.71 -1.62 0.94
N GLN A 155 -24.25 -2.43 1.85
CA GLN A 155 -24.25 -2.12 3.27
C GLN A 155 -23.11 -2.87 3.96
N PHE A 156 -22.40 -2.17 4.84
CA PHE A 156 -21.36 -2.75 5.68
C PHE A 156 -21.39 -2.12 7.07
N SER A 157 -20.73 -2.77 8.01
CA SER A 157 -20.34 -2.22 9.30
C SER A 157 -18.87 -2.51 9.53
N TYR A 158 -18.22 -1.76 10.38
CA TYR A 158 -16.84 -2.01 10.77
C TYR A 158 -16.78 -2.36 12.26
N GLN A 159 -15.79 -3.15 12.60
CA GLN A 159 -15.44 -3.50 13.96
C GLN A 159 -14.00 -3.09 14.24
N VAL A 160 -13.78 -2.48 15.40
CA VAL A 160 -12.44 -2.20 15.91
C VAL A 160 -12.18 -3.14 17.07
N VAL A 161 -11.09 -3.89 17.00
CA VAL A 161 -10.67 -4.82 18.04
C VAL A 161 -9.31 -4.38 18.57
N LEU A 162 -9.23 -4.16 19.87
CA LEU A 162 -7.98 -3.87 20.58
C LEU A 162 -7.42 -5.16 21.16
N LEU A 163 -6.17 -5.45 20.82
CA LEU A 163 -5.45 -6.62 21.31
C LEU A 163 -4.30 -6.17 22.22
N ASP A 164 -3.97 -6.99 23.22
CA ASP A 164 -2.74 -6.82 24.00
C ASP A 164 -1.51 -7.38 23.24
N ALA A 165 -0.35 -7.34 23.89
CA ALA A 165 0.91 -7.82 23.31
C ALA A 165 0.92 -9.33 23.01
N ASP A 166 0.07 -10.10 23.68
CA ASP A 166 -0.08 -11.55 23.50
C ASP A 166 -1.16 -11.90 22.47
N GLY A 167 -1.76 -10.88 21.84
CA GLY A 167 -2.83 -11.05 20.85
C GLY A 167 -4.21 -11.33 21.43
N LYS A 168 -4.39 -11.18 22.74
CA LYS A 168 -5.67 -11.37 23.41
C LYS A 168 -6.53 -10.11 23.29
N GLN A 169 -7.80 -10.28 22.95
CA GLN A 169 -8.74 -9.18 22.84
C GLN A 169 -8.96 -8.52 24.21
N VAL A 170 -8.67 -7.22 24.27
CA VAL A 170 -8.88 -6.36 25.44
C VAL A 170 -10.25 -5.68 25.36
N LYS A 171 -10.58 -5.15 24.17
CA LYS A 171 -11.82 -4.44 23.92
C LYS A 171 -12.20 -4.53 22.45
N SER A 172 -13.48 -4.44 22.15
CA SER A 172 -13.98 -4.22 20.79
C SER A 172 -15.17 -3.27 20.80
N PHE A 173 -15.36 -2.59 19.68
CA PHE A 173 -16.56 -1.82 19.42
C PHE A 173 -16.91 -1.89 17.94
N GLU A 174 -18.20 -1.76 17.64
CA GLU A 174 -18.70 -1.78 16.27
C GLU A 174 -19.20 -0.39 15.89
N GLY A 175 -18.99 -0.02 14.65
CA GLY A 175 -19.54 1.18 14.05
C GLY A 175 -20.98 0.97 13.57
N GLU A 176 -21.63 2.07 13.26
CA GLU A 176 -22.95 2.03 12.64
C GLU A 176 -22.92 1.38 11.26
N LYS A 177 -24.07 0.86 10.83
CA LYS A 177 -24.20 0.36 9.46
C LYS A 177 -24.23 1.53 8.48
N VAL A 178 -23.39 1.44 7.48
CA VAL A 178 -23.23 2.43 6.42
C VAL A 178 -23.60 1.80 5.09
N THR A 179 -24.25 2.56 4.21
CA THR A 179 -24.53 2.17 2.83
C THR A 179 -23.72 3.05 1.89
N LEU A 180 -22.93 2.44 1.01
CA LEU A 180 -22.15 3.08 -0.05
C LEU A 180 -22.71 2.68 -1.42
#